data_657d7ecba40a5e56f1ff298db92699f3
#
_entry.id   657d7ecba40a5e56f1ff298db92699f3
#
_cell.length_a   1.000
_cell.length_b   1.000
_cell.length_c   1.000
_cell.angle_alpha   90.00
_cell.angle_beta   90.00
_cell.angle_gamma   90.00
#
_symmetry.space_group_name_H-M   'P 1'
#
loop_
_entity.id
_entity.type
_entity.pdbx_description
1 polymer ?
#
loop_
_entity_poly.entity_id
_entity_poly.type
_entity_poly.pdbx_seq_one_letter_code
_entity_poly.pdbx_strand_id
1 'polypeptide(L)'
;VPETDPTTRKDHSNGTSEQPPLVSIVLPTYNGSKYLREAIESCLGQTYQAWELILVDDCSSDETPDIIAEYCRRDRRVRSIRHEVNKKLPQALNTGHAAARGDYLTWTSDDNRYRPAAIEEMTRFLQEHPAVGVVYADCVLIDDTGRYMRDFPALPASRLAYVDALGACFLYRRSVYETLGGYDVELFLAEDYEYWLRAYREFELAPLHKVLYEYRWHTGSLTKSANRRAIRTNAERALRRHLPYLRRSLPQDRARGWTVCAANAVRRGDLVQAATAYATALRTAPGPSLSYVARKLVERLQPRRAGSEMLPNGEWS
;
A
#
# COMPACT_ATOMS: atom_id res chain seq x y z
N VAL A 1 65.29 38.73 -6.76
CA VAL A 1 64.10 38.04 -7.13
C VAL A 1 63.95 36.87 -6.13
N PRO A 2 62.97 36.87 -5.21
CA PRO A 2 62.69 35.68 -4.40
C PRO A 2 61.58 34.84 -5.06
N GLU A 3 61.85 33.53 -5.05
CA GLU A 3 60.98 32.44 -5.48
C GLU A 3 59.67 32.38 -4.68
N THR A 4 58.55 32.25 -5.38
CA THR A 4 57.24 31.97 -4.79
C THR A 4 56.98 30.49 -4.72
N ASP A 5 56.78 29.98 -3.52
CA ASP A 5 56.38 28.60 -3.21
C ASP A 5 54.87 28.40 -3.53
N PRO A 6 54.46 27.42 -4.32
CA PRO A 6 53.05 27.10 -4.59
C PRO A 6 52.61 25.83 -3.90
N THR A 7 52.37 25.82 -2.59
CA THR A 7 51.70 24.69 -1.94
C THR A 7 50.86 25.10 -0.74
N THR A 8 49.60 25.41 -1.00
CA THR A 8 48.50 25.15 -0.02
C THR A 8 47.16 25.09 -0.77
N ARG A 9 46.91 23.93 -1.42
CA ARG A 9 45.54 23.56 -1.73
C ARG A 9 44.84 23.22 -0.41
N LYS A 10 44.01 24.12 0.05
CA LYS A 10 43.01 23.81 1.08
C LYS A 10 41.95 22.96 0.44
N ASP A 11 41.98 21.67 0.70
CA ASP A 11 40.85 20.77 0.49
C ASP A 11 39.68 21.23 1.37
N HIS A 12 38.77 21.97 0.78
CA HIS A 12 37.46 22.19 1.34
C HIS A 12 36.59 20.96 1.04
N SER A 13 36.85 19.88 1.76
CA SER A 13 35.85 18.84 1.95
C SER A 13 34.73 19.42 2.81
N ASN A 14 33.76 20.08 2.16
CA ASN A 14 32.48 20.38 2.76
C ASN A 14 31.74 19.03 2.99
N GLY A 15 32.07 18.36 4.05
CA GLY A 15 31.26 17.31 4.63
C GLY A 15 30.02 17.97 5.26
N THR A 16 29.04 18.33 4.46
CA THR A 16 27.68 18.54 4.93
C THR A 16 27.24 17.16 5.40
N SER A 17 27.21 16.92 6.70
CA SER A 17 26.52 15.80 7.30
C SER A 17 25.00 16.07 7.11
N GLU A 18 24.52 15.80 5.92
CA GLU A 18 23.07 15.79 5.69
C GLU A 18 22.50 14.71 6.63
N GLN A 19 21.64 15.14 7.53
CA GLN A 19 20.94 14.21 8.40
C GLN A 19 20.16 13.22 7.53
N PRO A 20 20.16 11.92 7.86
CA PRO A 20 19.42 10.94 7.09
C PRO A 20 17.94 11.34 7.01
N PRO A 21 17.29 11.20 5.83
CA PRO A 21 15.90 11.58 5.63
C PRO A 21 14.97 10.95 6.67
N LEU A 22 14.10 11.74 7.27
CA LEU A 22 13.14 11.23 8.25
C LEU A 22 12.05 10.41 7.56
N VAL A 23 11.73 9.24 8.09
CA VAL A 23 10.61 8.41 7.65
C VAL A 23 9.47 8.49 8.68
N SER A 24 8.28 8.90 8.25
CA SER A 24 7.08 8.80 9.09
C SER A 24 6.34 7.50 8.80
N ILE A 25 6.15 6.69 9.85
CA ILE A 25 5.36 5.46 9.81
C ILE A 25 4.03 5.77 10.51
N VAL A 26 2.91 5.67 9.81
CA VAL A 26 1.58 5.78 10.40
C VAL A 26 1.07 4.37 10.70
N LEU A 27 0.54 4.16 11.91
CA LEU A 27 -0.06 2.90 12.32
C LEU A 27 -1.45 3.18 12.90
N PRO A 28 -2.51 3.09 12.06
CA PRO A 28 -3.88 3.16 12.53
C PRO A 28 -4.25 1.87 13.24
N THR A 29 -5.05 1.97 14.31
CA THR A 29 -5.54 0.82 15.06
C THR A 29 -6.95 1.04 15.58
N TYR A 30 -7.75 -0.02 15.63
CA TYR A 30 -9.06 -0.07 16.25
C TYR A 30 -9.32 -1.44 16.86
N ASN A 31 -9.32 -1.53 18.20
CA ASN A 31 -9.42 -2.80 18.93
C ASN A 31 -8.37 -3.81 18.48
N GLY A 32 -7.12 -3.35 18.35
CA GLY A 32 -6.01 -4.11 17.79
C GLY A 32 -5.11 -4.78 18.83
N SER A 33 -5.49 -4.80 20.11
CA SER A 33 -4.64 -5.20 21.25
C SER A 33 -3.92 -6.54 21.05
N LYS A 34 -4.52 -7.45 20.29
CA LYS A 34 -3.99 -8.81 20.05
C LYS A 34 -2.62 -8.82 19.36
N TYR A 35 -2.42 -7.96 18.36
CA TYR A 35 -1.19 -7.97 17.55
C TYR A 35 -0.40 -6.66 17.57
N LEU A 36 -0.99 -5.60 18.12
CA LEU A 36 -0.42 -4.25 18.12
C LEU A 36 1.01 -4.20 18.67
N ARG A 37 1.31 -4.98 19.72
CA ARG A 37 2.67 -5.06 20.28
C ARG A 37 3.68 -5.56 19.25
N GLU A 38 3.36 -6.63 18.51
CA GLU A 38 4.23 -7.16 17.46
C GLU A 38 4.44 -6.15 16.33
N ALA A 39 3.38 -5.45 15.92
CA ALA A 39 3.45 -4.43 14.89
C ALA A 39 4.35 -3.25 15.31
N ILE A 40 4.18 -2.73 16.53
CA ILE A 40 5.02 -1.65 17.07
C ILE A 40 6.47 -2.11 17.22
N GLU A 41 6.74 -3.29 17.80
CA GLU A 41 8.10 -3.81 17.96
C GLU A 41 8.80 -3.99 16.60
N SER A 42 8.07 -4.34 15.54
CA SER A 42 8.63 -4.42 14.20
C SER A 42 9.07 -3.06 13.64
N CYS A 43 8.43 -1.98 14.05
CA CYS A 43 8.85 -0.61 13.73
C CYS A 43 10.06 -0.18 14.57
N LEU A 44 10.05 -0.48 15.89
CA LEU A 44 11.16 -0.18 16.77
C LEU A 44 12.44 -0.93 16.38
N GLY A 45 12.30 -2.15 15.88
CA GLY A 45 13.39 -3.03 15.43
C GLY A 45 13.98 -2.71 14.06
N GLN A 46 13.61 -1.60 13.42
CA GLN A 46 14.16 -1.23 12.13
C GLN A 46 15.65 -0.85 12.23
N THR A 47 16.45 -1.32 11.26
CA THR A 47 17.89 -0.98 11.16
C THR A 47 18.08 0.51 10.82
N TYR A 48 17.20 1.09 10.03
CA TYR A 48 17.15 2.52 9.78
C TYR A 48 16.65 3.27 11.03
N GLN A 49 17.42 4.27 11.53
CA GLN A 49 17.11 4.89 12.82
C GLN A 49 16.38 6.24 12.72
N ALA A 50 16.38 6.90 11.54
CA ALA A 50 15.72 8.19 11.34
C ALA A 50 14.24 8.02 10.99
N TRP A 51 13.44 7.57 11.94
CA TRP A 51 11.99 7.41 11.79
C TRP A 51 11.22 7.97 12.97
N GLU A 52 9.95 8.29 12.73
CA GLU A 52 8.91 8.51 13.75
C GLU A 52 7.75 7.55 13.53
N LEU A 53 7.10 7.11 14.59
CA LEU A 53 5.91 6.26 14.56
C LEU A 53 4.71 7.04 15.12
N ILE A 54 3.66 7.14 14.32
CA ILE A 54 2.42 7.84 14.67
C ILE A 54 1.30 6.80 14.80
N LEU A 55 0.96 6.47 16.05
CA LEU A 55 -0.12 5.56 16.38
C LEU A 55 -1.45 6.34 16.35
N VAL A 56 -2.39 5.92 15.52
CA VAL A 56 -3.71 6.56 15.47
C VAL A 56 -4.76 5.59 16.00
N ASP A 57 -5.17 5.80 17.25
CA ASP A 57 -6.23 5.03 17.90
C ASP A 57 -7.62 5.54 17.46
N ASP A 58 -8.31 4.76 16.68
CA ASP A 58 -9.63 5.11 16.13
C ASP A 58 -10.78 4.79 17.11
N CYS A 59 -10.64 5.24 18.37
CA CYS A 59 -11.61 5.06 19.45
C CYS A 59 -11.74 3.61 19.94
N SER A 60 -10.60 2.94 20.22
CA SER A 60 -10.59 1.58 20.77
C SER A 60 -11.18 1.50 22.17
N SER A 61 -11.82 0.37 22.48
CA SER A 61 -12.45 0.04 23.76
C SER A 61 -11.81 -1.16 24.49
N ASP A 62 -10.83 -1.79 23.86
CA ASP A 62 -10.03 -2.88 24.43
C ASP A 62 -8.74 -2.32 25.08
N GLU A 63 -7.71 -3.15 25.27
CA GLU A 63 -6.42 -2.79 25.87
C GLU A 63 -5.52 -1.92 24.95
N THR A 64 -5.95 -1.62 23.71
CA THR A 64 -5.18 -0.85 22.73
C THR A 64 -4.65 0.48 23.29
N PRO A 65 -5.45 1.33 23.99
CA PRO A 65 -4.97 2.60 24.53
C PRO A 65 -3.83 2.44 25.55
N ASP A 66 -3.89 1.41 26.38
CA ASP A 66 -2.87 1.15 27.42
C ASP A 66 -1.55 0.72 26.78
N ILE A 67 -1.63 -0.13 25.75
CA ILE A 67 -0.47 -0.55 24.94
C ILE A 67 0.18 0.68 24.29
N ILE A 68 -0.60 1.54 23.65
CA ILE A 68 -0.12 2.78 23.03
C ILE A 68 0.58 3.67 24.05
N ALA A 69 -0.04 3.89 25.20
CA ALA A 69 0.54 4.74 26.26
C ALA A 69 1.87 4.19 26.80
N GLU A 70 2.03 2.86 26.88
CA GLU A 70 3.28 2.20 27.26
C GLU A 70 4.39 2.54 26.24
N TYR A 71 4.16 2.36 24.95
CA TYR A 71 5.17 2.60 23.92
C TYR A 71 5.53 4.08 23.75
N CYS A 72 4.56 4.98 23.87
CA CYS A 72 4.83 6.43 23.88
C CYS A 72 5.75 6.86 25.05
N ARG A 73 5.67 6.18 26.21
CA ARG A 73 6.60 6.42 27.32
C ARG A 73 7.97 5.81 27.10
N ARG A 74 8.04 4.69 26.38
CA ARG A 74 9.27 3.90 26.17
C ARG A 74 10.21 4.52 25.13
N ASP A 75 9.65 5.10 24.05
CA ASP A 75 10.44 5.66 22.94
C ASP A 75 9.87 7.01 22.48
N ARG A 76 10.70 8.07 22.55
CA ARG A 76 10.34 9.44 22.15
C ARG A 76 9.98 9.61 20.67
N ARG A 77 10.35 8.64 19.81
CA ARG A 77 10.00 8.62 18.38
C ARG A 77 8.57 8.14 18.15
N VAL A 78 7.94 7.56 19.18
CA VAL A 78 6.56 7.07 19.16
C VAL A 78 5.64 8.12 19.77
N ARG A 79 4.62 8.50 19.05
CA ARG A 79 3.56 9.40 19.52
C ARG A 79 2.20 8.92 19.08
N SER A 80 1.15 9.35 19.72
CA SER A 80 -0.20 8.89 19.44
C SER A 80 -1.20 10.03 19.25
N ILE A 81 -2.25 9.74 18.50
CA ILE A 81 -3.44 10.56 18.34
C ILE A 81 -4.63 9.63 18.56
N ARG A 82 -5.62 10.06 19.34
CA ARG A 82 -6.84 9.30 19.59
C ARG A 82 -8.05 10.04 19.04
N HIS A 83 -8.91 9.34 18.33
CA HIS A 83 -10.21 9.86 17.92
C HIS A 83 -11.25 9.67 19.04
N GLU A 84 -12.21 10.59 19.13
CA GLU A 84 -13.33 10.50 20.07
C GLU A 84 -14.40 9.50 19.61
N VAL A 85 -14.47 9.25 18.30
CA VAL A 85 -15.37 8.28 17.65
C VAL A 85 -14.61 7.52 16.58
N ASN A 86 -15.07 6.31 16.26
CA ASN A 86 -14.48 5.52 15.16
C ASN A 86 -14.78 6.17 13.81
N LYS A 87 -13.74 6.66 13.13
CA LYS A 87 -13.80 7.35 11.83
C LYS A 87 -13.41 6.48 10.64
N LYS A 88 -13.07 5.22 10.88
CA LYS A 88 -12.60 4.22 9.92
C LYS A 88 -11.18 4.47 9.40
N LEU A 89 -10.61 3.42 8.80
CA LEU A 89 -9.22 3.37 8.37
C LEU A 89 -8.78 4.58 7.50
N PRO A 90 -9.51 5.00 6.44
CA PRO A 90 -9.05 6.11 5.60
C PRO A 90 -8.90 7.42 6.39
N GLN A 91 -9.81 7.71 7.32
CA GLN A 91 -9.71 8.93 8.14
C GLN A 91 -8.60 8.82 9.18
N ALA A 92 -8.38 7.64 9.77
CA ALA A 92 -7.25 7.41 10.68
C ALA A 92 -5.91 7.59 9.95
N LEU A 93 -5.78 7.07 8.73
CA LEU A 93 -4.62 7.32 7.86
C LEU A 93 -4.44 8.81 7.59
N ASN A 94 -5.50 9.53 7.22
CA ASN A 94 -5.44 10.97 6.96
C ASN A 94 -4.98 11.75 8.20
N THR A 95 -5.48 11.39 9.38
CA THR A 95 -5.06 12.01 10.65
C THR A 95 -3.57 11.79 10.92
N GLY A 96 -3.08 10.56 10.72
CA GLY A 96 -1.67 10.22 10.92
C GLY A 96 -0.75 10.94 9.91
N HIS A 97 -1.12 10.91 8.62
CA HIS A 97 -0.32 11.56 7.57
C HIS A 97 -0.29 13.09 7.70
N ALA A 98 -1.39 13.72 8.11
CA ALA A 98 -1.42 15.16 8.38
C ALA A 98 -0.48 15.56 9.54
N ALA A 99 -0.23 14.65 10.48
CA ALA A 99 0.69 14.85 11.58
C ALA A 99 2.13 14.44 11.26
N ALA A 100 2.38 13.76 10.14
CA ALA A 100 3.69 13.25 9.73
C ALA A 100 4.65 14.39 9.35
N ARG A 101 5.95 14.24 9.72
CA ARG A 101 7.01 15.23 9.47
C ARG A 101 8.11 14.72 8.55
N GLY A 102 8.13 13.42 8.25
CA GLY A 102 9.18 12.76 7.47
C GLY A 102 9.23 13.18 6.01
N ASP A 103 10.40 13.07 5.42
CA ASP A 103 10.65 13.24 3.98
C ASP A 103 10.05 12.11 3.16
N TYR A 104 9.96 10.94 3.80
CA TYR A 104 9.30 9.76 3.28
C TYR A 104 8.16 9.35 4.20
N LEU A 105 7.12 8.79 3.60
CA LEU A 105 5.88 8.40 4.27
C LEU A 105 5.56 6.94 3.99
N THR A 106 5.04 6.25 4.99
CA THR A 106 4.47 4.91 4.88
C THR A 106 3.40 4.72 5.94
N TRP A 107 2.65 3.64 5.84
CA TRP A 107 1.81 3.16 6.93
C TRP A 107 1.84 1.63 7.02
N THR A 108 1.51 1.10 8.19
CA THR A 108 1.40 -0.34 8.45
C THR A 108 0.14 -0.61 9.26
N SER A 109 -0.42 -1.79 9.14
CA SER A 109 -1.54 -2.24 9.98
C SER A 109 -1.06 -2.71 11.35
N ASP A 110 -1.97 -2.72 12.32
CA ASP A 110 -1.71 -3.16 13.68
C ASP A 110 -1.59 -4.69 13.86
N ASP A 111 -1.74 -5.45 12.78
CA ASP A 111 -1.64 -6.91 12.74
C ASP A 111 -0.46 -7.44 11.91
N ASN A 112 0.26 -6.57 11.20
CA ASN A 112 1.36 -6.90 10.30
C ASN A 112 2.74 -6.57 10.91
N ARG A 113 3.82 -7.04 10.25
CA ARG A 113 5.19 -6.79 10.73
C ARG A 113 6.11 -6.38 9.59
N TYR A 114 6.90 -5.33 9.78
CA TYR A 114 8.07 -5.07 8.96
C TYR A 114 9.20 -6.05 9.29
N ARG A 115 9.98 -6.46 8.29
CA ARG A 115 11.29 -7.08 8.53
C ARG A 115 12.34 -6.02 8.89
N PRO A 116 13.40 -6.36 9.64
CA PRO A 116 14.32 -5.37 10.22
C PRO A 116 14.93 -4.38 9.22
N ALA A 117 15.24 -4.79 8.00
CA ALA A 117 15.84 -3.93 6.98
C ALA A 117 14.83 -3.21 6.07
N ALA A 118 13.52 -3.28 6.35
CA ALA A 118 12.49 -2.82 5.42
C ALA A 118 12.60 -1.33 5.10
N ILE A 119 12.66 -0.49 6.13
CA ILE A 119 12.74 0.97 5.96
C ILE A 119 14.08 1.37 5.33
N GLU A 120 15.19 0.75 5.74
CA GLU A 120 16.51 1.02 5.18
C GLU A 120 16.60 0.72 3.68
N GLU A 121 16.14 -0.46 3.27
CA GLU A 121 16.18 -0.90 1.87
C GLU A 121 15.30 -0.04 0.96
N MET A 122 14.08 0.30 1.41
CA MET A 122 13.17 1.16 0.65
C MET A 122 13.67 2.61 0.60
N THR A 123 14.23 3.13 1.69
CA THR A 123 14.82 4.48 1.73
C THR A 123 16.01 4.58 0.79
N ARG A 124 16.93 3.62 0.85
CA ARG A 124 18.09 3.54 -0.06
C ARG A 124 17.63 3.48 -1.51
N PHE A 125 16.64 2.63 -1.83
CA PHE A 125 16.10 2.53 -3.19
C PHE A 125 15.59 3.88 -3.70
N LEU A 126 14.81 4.62 -2.90
CA LEU A 126 14.31 5.93 -3.30
C LEU A 126 15.45 6.95 -3.47
N GLN A 127 16.50 6.90 -2.66
CA GLN A 127 17.67 7.78 -2.79
C GLN A 127 18.44 7.50 -4.09
N GLU A 128 18.64 6.23 -4.45
CA GLU A 128 19.30 5.80 -5.67
C GLU A 128 18.47 6.04 -6.94
N HIS A 129 17.12 6.19 -6.80
CA HIS A 129 16.19 6.37 -7.92
C HIS A 129 15.33 7.63 -7.75
N PRO A 130 15.90 8.85 -7.97
CA PRO A 130 15.20 10.11 -7.69
C PRO A 130 13.93 10.34 -8.51
N ALA A 131 13.76 9.70 -9.66
CA ALA A 131 12.55 9.76 -10.47
C ALA A 131 11.37 8.95 -9.88
N VAL A 132 11.66 7.95 -9.02
CA VAL A 132 10.64 7.10 -8.41
C VAL A 132 9.96 7.84 -7.26
N GLY A 133 8.63 7.95 -7.32
CA GLY A 133 7.82 8.55 -6.25
C GLY A 133 7.43 7.55 -5.17
N VAL A 134 7.19 6.29 -5.55
CA VAL A 134 6.76 5.21 -4.67
C VAL A 134 7.57 3.96 -4.94
N VAL A 135 8.20 3.41 -3.92
CA VAL A 135 8.76 2.05 -3.92
C VAL A 135 7.85 1.13 -3.13
N TYR A 136 7.70 -0.12 -3.58
CA TYR A 136 6.93 -1.15 -2.89
C TYR A 136 7.63 -2.51 -3.01
N ALA A 137 7.47 -3.37 -2.01
CA ALA A 137 8.30 -4.55 -1.87
C ALA A 137 7.48 -5.84 -1.72
N ASP A 138 8.15 -6.97 -1.91
CA ASP A 138 7.55 -8.28 -1.71
C ASP A 138 7.20 -8.51 -0.24
N CYS A 139 6.10 -9.22 -0.02
CA CYS A 139 5.64 -9.66 1.27
C CYS A 139 5.66 -11.19 1.37
N VAL A 140 5.48 -11.71 2.58
CA VAL A 140 5.01 -13.07 2.80
C VAL A 140 3.71 -13.03 3.57
N LEU A 141 2.83 -14.00 3.33
CA LEU A 141 1.65 -14.21 4.17
C LEU A 141 2.06 -15.06 5.37
N ILE A 142 1.59 -14.64 6.54
CA ILE A 142 1.72 -15.39 7.79
C ILE A 142 0.33 -15.66 8.37
N ASP A 143 0.17 -16.74 9.12
CA ASP A 143 -1.08 -17.05 9.84
C ASP A 143 -1.24 -16.23 11.13
N ASP A 144 -2.30 -16.49 11.87
CA ASP A 144 -2.59 -15.81 13.14
C ASP A 144 -1.55 -16.05 14.24
N THR A 145 -0.73 -17.10 14.12
CA THR A 145 0.39 -17.40 15.02
C THR A 145 1.74 -16.84 14.55
N GLY A 146 1.77 -16.22 13.37
CA GLY A 146 2.99 -15.69 12.75
C GLY A 146 3.80 -16.70 11.95
N ARG A 147 3.25 -17.90 11.64
CA ARG A 147 3.91 -18.90 10.81
C ARG A 147 3.75 -18.56 9.33
N TYR A 148 4.82 -18.76 8.56
CA TYR A 148 4.82 -18.61 7.13
C TYR A 148 3.75 -19.48 6.44
N MET A 149 3.00 -18.89 5.53
CA MET A 149 2.02 -19.58 4.69
C MET A 149 2.49 -19.66 3.23
N ARG A 150 2.85 -18.53 2.63
CA ARG A 150 3.31 -18.45 1.23
C ARG A 150 3.91 -17.09 0.91
N ASP A 151 4.59 -17.02 -0.24
CA ASP A 151 5.04 -15.77 -0.82
C ASP A 151 3.88 -14.92 -1.35
N PHE A 152 4.06 -13.61 -1.26
CA PHE A 152 3.16 -12.60 -1.77
C PHE A 152 3.97 -11.52 -2.48
N PRO A 153 4.42 -11.79 -3.73
CA PRO A 153 5.30 -10.88 -4.45
C PRO A 153 4.59 -9.63 -4.92
N ALA A 154 5.31 -8.52 -4.95
CA ALA A 154 4.91 -7.27 -5.59
C ALA A 154 4.72 -7.49 -7.09
N LEU A 155 3.64 -6.92 -7.64
CA LEU A 155 3.34 -7.03 -9.06
C LEU A 155 3.79 -5.77 -9.81
N PRO A 156 4.04 -5.84 -11.14
CA PRO A 156 4.32 -4.64 -11.91
C PRO A 156 3.19 -3.60 -11.76
N ALA A 157 3.54 -2.33 -11.55
CA ALA A 157 2.57 -1.23 -11.33
C ALA A 157 1.53 -1.10 -12.47
N SER A 158 1.84 -1.53 -13.71
CA SER A 158 0.89 -1.56 -14.81
C SER A 158 -0.37 -2.39 -14.50
N ARG A 159 -0.27 -3.37 -13.60
CA ARG A 159 -1.40 -4.22 -13.18
C ARG A 159 -2.40 -3.51 -12.28
N LEU A 160 -2.08 -2.31 -11.75
CA LEU A 160 -3.06 -1.46 -11.05
C LEU A 160 -4.32 -1.21 -11.90
N ALA A 161 -4.21 -1.29 -13.20
CA ALA A 161 -5.36 -1.21 -14.10
C ALA A 161 -6.44 -2.28 -13.84
N TYR A 162 -6.19 -3.33 -13.04
CA TYR A 162 -7.17 -4.40 -12.78
C TYR A 162 -7.00 -5.15 -11.44
N VAL A 163 -5.95 -4.87 -10.68
CA VAL A 163 -5.65 -5.48 -9.37
C VAL A 163 -4.83 -4.51 -8.52
N ASP A 164 -4.94 -4.60 -7.20
CA ASP A 164 -3.98 -3.91 -6.33
C ASP A 164 -2.61 -4.60 -6.46
N ALA A 165 -1.68 -3.90 -7.09
CA ALA A 165 -0.37 -4.44 -7.45
C ALA A 165 0.70 -4.17 -6.40
N LEU A 166 0.49 -3.20 -5.49
CA LEU A 166 1.52 -2.77 -4.55
C LEU A 166 1.58 -3.63 -3.29
N GLY A 167 0.43 -4.14 -2.85
CA GLY A 167 0.35 -4.84 -1.58
C GLY A 167 0.53 -3.91 -0.39
N ALA A 168 1.09 -4.44 0.72
CA ALA A 168 1.11 -3.77 2.01
C ALA A 168 2.49 -3.21 2.43
N CYS A 169 3.54 -3.42 1.64
CA CYS A 169 4.89 -2.93 1.93
C CYS A 169 5.31 -1.86 0.93
N PHE A 170 5.34 -0.61 1.34
CA PHE A 170 5.68 0.50 0.47
C PHE A 170 6.28 1.67 1.24
N LEU A 171 6.98 2.55 0.52
CA LEU A 171 7.48 3.82 1.00
C LEU A 171 7.36 4.83 -0.14
N TYR A 172 6.94 6.07 0.16
CA TYR A 172 6.80 7.10 -0.85
C TYR A 172 7.29 8.46 -0.38
N ARG A 173 7.68 9.29 -1.34
CA ARG A 173 8.15 10.65 -1.08
C ARG A 173 7.01 11.51 -0.53
N ARG A 174 7.32 12.43 0.34
CA ARG A 174 6.37 13.44 0.84
C ARG A 174 5.67 14.20 -0.30
N SER A 175 6.39 14.50 -1.38
CA SER A 175 5.83 15.18 -2.56
C SER A 175 4.66 14.41 -3.21
N VAL A 176 4.60 13.07 -3.07
CA VAL A 176 3.45 12.27 -3.52
C VAL A 176 2.21 12.64 -2.71
N TYR A 177 2.33 12.68 -1.37
CA TYR A 177 1.23 13.06 -0.49
C TYR A 177 0.80 14.53 -0.69
N GLU A 178 1.76 15.44 -0.83
CA GLU A 178 1.50 16.86 -1.07
C GLU A 178 0.77 17.11 -2.40
N THR A 179 1.08 16.31 -3.42
CA THR A 179 0.43 16.42 -4.74
C THR A 179 -0.96 15.78 -4.74
N LEU A 180 -1.10 14.60 -4.13
CA LEU A 180 -2.33 13.81 -4.22
C LEU A 180 -3.34 14.12 -3.10
N GLY A 181 -2.88 14.67 -1.98
CA GLY A 181 -3.67 14.79 -0.76
C GLY A 181 -3.87 13.46 -0.05
N GLY A 182 -4.84 13.39 0.84
CA GLY A 182 -5.15 12.22 1.65
C GLY A 182 -5.89 11.09 0.93
N TYR A 183 -6.24 10.07 1.69
CA TYR A 183 -7.05 8.92 1.28
C TYR A 183 -8.52 9.30 1.15
N ASP A 184 -9.23 8.76 0.15
CA ASP A 184 -10.66 8.99 -0.06
C ASP A 184 -11.49 8.24 1.01
N VAL A 185 -12.09 9.00 1.92
CA VAL A 185 -12.90 8.45 3.03
C VAL A 185 -14.17 7.73 2.57
N GLU A 186 -14.63 8.00 1.36
CA GLU A 186 -15.79 7.37 0.74
C GLU A 186 -15.50 5.97 0.19
N LEU A 187 -14.21 5.60 0.09
CA LEU A 187 -13.75 4.34 -0.50
C LEU A 187 -13.16 3.38 0.55
N PHE A 188 -13.67 3.42 1.79
CA PHE A 188 -13.28 2.48 2.83
C PHE A 188 -13.23 1.03 2.31
N LEU A 189 -12.17 0.30 2.63
CA LEU A 189 -11.80 -1.04 2.13
C LEU A 189 -11.27 -1.06 0.67
N ALA A 190 -10.98 0.08 0.08
CA ALA A 190 -10.30 0.24 -1.20
C ALA A 190 -9.59 1.61 -1.27
N GLU A 191 -9.38 2.26 -0.13
CA GLU A 191 -8.72 3.56 0.00
C GLU A 191 -7.28 3.53 -0.48
N ASP A 192 -6.55 2.45 -0.19
CA ASP A 192 -5.20 2.18 -0.62
C ASP A 192 -5.11 1.98 -2.14
N TYR A 193 -5.97 1.13 -2.68
CA TYR A 193 -6.05 0.90 -4.12
C TYR A 193 -6.37 2.19 -4.89
N GLU A 194 -7.31 2.99 -4.40
CA GLU A 194 -7.64 4.29 -5.00
C GLU A 194 -6.43 5.25 -4.95
N TYR A 195 -5.72 5.29 -3.82
CA TYR A 195 -4.54 6.10 -3.65
C TYR A 195 -3.44 5.72 -4.66
N TRP A 196 -3.20 4.42 -4.84
CA TRP A 196 -2.22 3.93 -5.81
C TRP A 196 -2.61 4.19 -7.25
N LEU A 197 -3.90 4.17 -7.58
CA LEU A 197 -4.38 4.56 -8.90
C LEU A 197 -4.11 6.06 -9.19
N ARG A 198 -4.29 6.93 -8.19
CA ARG A 198 -3.89 8.35 -8.32
C ARG A 198 -2.37 8.50 -8.45
N ALA A 199 -1.61 7.84 -7.59
CA ALA A 199 -0.16 7.89 -7.62
C ALA A 199 0.41 7.43 -8.95
N TYR A 200 -0.10 6.33 -9.51
CA TYR A 200 0.36 5.79 -10.79
C TYR A 200 0.10 6.70 -12.00
N ARG A 201 -0.84 7.62 -11.91
CA ARG A 201 -1.09 8.62 -12.95
C ARG A 201 0.00 9.68 -13.01
N GLU A 202 0.50 10.10 -11.87
CA GLU A 202 1.37 11.28 -11.71
C GLU A 202 2.84 10.91 -11.50
N PHE A 203 3.11 9.78 -10.83
CA PHE A 203 4.44 9.37 -10.37
C PHE A 203 4.90 8.05 -10.97
N GLU A 204 6.21 7.80 -10.93
CA GLU A 204 6.79 6.50 -11.18
C GLU A 204 6.68 5.63 -9.91
N LEU A 205 6.17 4.41 -10.07
CA LEU A 205 6.04 3.40 -9.02
C LEU A 205 6.91 2.21 -9.39
N ALA A 206 7.82 1.80 -8.50
CA ALA A 206 8.79 0.74 -8.76
C ALA A 206 8.73 -0.38 -7.73
N PRO A 207 8.68 -1.67 -8.15
CA PRO A 207 8.80 -2.81 -7.26
C PRO A 207 10.25 -3.00 -6.82
N LEU A 208 10.45 -3.30 -5.55
CA LEU A 208 11.71 -3.80 -4.97
C LEU A 208 11.51 -5.27 -4.61
N HIS A 209 12.07 -6.18 -5.43
CA HIS A 209 11.90 -7.62 -5.23
C HIS A 209 12.78 -8.15 -4.08
N LYS A 210 12.40 -7.72 -2.87
CA LYS A 210 12.92 -8.18 -1.59
C LYS A 210 11.75 -8.41 -0.65
N VAL A 211 11.76 -9.52 0.08
CA VAL A 211 10.74 -9.80 1.11
C VAL A 211 11.02 -8.95 2.34
N LEU A 212 10.28 -7.87 2.51
CA LEU A 212 10.47 -6.86 3.55
C LEU A 212 9.31 -6.76 4.54
N TYR A 213 8.25 -7.54 4.35
CA TYR A 213 7.04 -7.43 5.13
C TYR A 213 6.36 -8.79 5.35
N GLU A 214 5.70 -8.94 6.49
CA GLU A 214 4.92 -10.10 6.88
C GLU A 214 3.45 -9.67 7.04
N TYR A 215 2.64 -10.05 6.07
CA TYR A 215 1.20 -9.76 6.05
C TYR A 215 0.44 -10.88 6.76
N ARG A 216 -0.26 -10.53 7.84
CA ARG A 216 -1.00 -11.50 8.65
C ARG A 216 -2.39 -11.76 8.09
N TRP A 217 -2.70 -13.04 7.92
CA TRP A 217 -3.99 -13.51 7.44
C TRP A 217 -4.75 -14.23 8.55
N HIS A 218 -5.72 -13.54 9.16
CA HIS A 218 -6.51 -14.07 10.28
C HIS A 218 -8.01 -13.76 10.13
N THR A 219 -8.87 -14.35 10.99
CA THR A 219 -10.33 -14.22 10.89
C THR A 219 -10.85 -12.80 11.06
N GLY A 220 -10.14 -11.92 11.80
CA GLY A 220 -10.47 -10.52 12.02
C GLY A 220 -9.97 -9.55 10.95
N SER A 221 -9.19 -10.00 9.96
CA SER A 221 -8.66 -9.12 8.90
C SER A 221 -9.77 -8.47 8.10
N LEU A 222 -9.65 -7.16 7.84
CA LEU A 222 -10.62 -6.38 7.06
C LEU A 222 -10.84 -6.95 5.64
N THR A 223 -9.82 -7.57 5.07
CA THR A 223 -9.84 -8.19 3.73
C THR A 223 -10.57 -9.53 3.66
N LYS A 224 -11.05 -10.07 4.81
CA LYS A 224 -11.76 -11.36 4.83
C LYS A 224 -13.20 -11.32 4.31
N SER A 225 -13.79 -12.51 4.27
CA SER A 225 -15.05 -12.85 3.57
C SER A 225 -16.25 -11.95 3.87
N ALA A 226 -16.38 -11.44 5.09
CA ALA A 226 -17.48 -10.55 5.48
C ALA A 226 -17.52 -9.24 4.66
N ASN A 227 -16.37 -8.72 4.29
CA ASN A 227 -16.24 -7.45 3.59
C ASN A 227 -16.11 -7.58 2.06
N ARG A 228 -16.03 -8.79 1.51
CA ARG A 228 -15.76 -9.04 0.07
C ARG A 228 -16.64 -8.25 -0.89
N ARG A 229 -17.93 -8.07 -0.55
CA ARG A 229 -18.86 -7.31 -1.40
C ARG A 229 -18.50 -5.82 -1.40
N ALA A 230 -18.25 -5.25 -0.24
CA ALA A 230 -17.88 -3.83 -0.08
C ALA A 230 -16.53 -3.54 -0.75
N ILE A 231 -15.50 -4.36 -0.47
CA ILE A 231 -14.16 -4.28 -1.11
C ILE A 231 -14.31 -4.24 -2.64
N ARG A 232 -15.02 -5.20 -3.20
CA ARG A 232 -15.21 -5.30 -4.66
C ARG A 232 -15.95 -4.10 -5.23
N THR A 233 -16.98 -3.62 -4.53
CA THR A 233 -17.77 -2.47 -5.00
C THR A 233 -16.93 -1.19 -4.98
N ASN A 234 -16.18 -0.95 -3.90
CA ASN A 234 -15.37 0.25 -3.76
C ASN A 234 -14.12 0.20 -4.65
N ALA A 235 -13.47 -0.95 -4.77
CA ALA A 235 -12.37 -1.14 -5.72
C ALA A 235 -12.84 -0.90 -7.18
N GLU A 236 -14.04 -1.36 -7.55
CA GLU A 236 -14.60 -1.07 -8.88
C GLU A 236 -14.93 0.42 -9.06
N ARG A 237 -15.46 1.10 -8.03
CA ARG A 237 -15.69 2.56 -8.09
C ARG A 237 -14.38 3.31 -8.33
N ALA A 238 -13.33 2.96 -7.57
CA ALA A 238 -12.00 3.52 -7.74
C ALA A 238 -11.47 3.26 -9.17
N LEU A 239 -11.53 2.00 -9.61
CA LEU A 239 -11.05 1.61 -10.92
C LEU A 239 -11.76 2.34 -12.06
N ARG A 240 -13.10 2.42 -12.05
CA ARG A 240 -13.89 3.14 -13.06
C ARG A 240 -13.52 4.62 -13.12
N ARG A 241 -13.27 5.25 -11.99
CA ARG A 241 -12.86 6.66 -11.88
C ARG A 241 -11.52 6.92 -12.57
N HIS A 242 -10.57 6.00 -12.46
CA HIS A 242 -9.18 6.22 -12.87
C HIS A 242 -8.78 5.56 -14.18
N LEU A 243 -9.40 4.42 -14.59
CA LEU A 243 -9.06 3.68 -15.82
C LEU A 243 -8.90 4.54 -17.07
N PRO A 244 -9.77 5.54 -17.36
CA PRO A 244 -9.63 6.39 -18.54
C PRO A 244 -8.32 7.17 -18.57
N TYR A 245 -7.72 7.41 -17.40
CA TYR A 245 -6.56 8.28 -17.23
C TYR A 245 -5.24 7.51 -17.01
N LEU A 246 -5.27 6.17 -16.91
CA LEU A 246 -4.08 5.34 -16.69
C LEU A 246 -3.26 5.19 -17.99
N ARG A 247 -2.74 6.30 -18.51
CA ARG A 247 -2.02 6.34 -19.79
C ARG A 247 -0.73 5.53 -19.80
N ARG A 248 -0.09 5.33 -18.64
CA ARG A 248 1.12 4.51 -18.48
C ARG A 248 0.86 3.01 -18.54
N SER A 249 -0.39 2.57 -18.31
CA SER A 249 -0.79 1.17 -18.45
C SER A 249 -0.89 0.77 -19.90
N LEU A 250 -0.50 -0.46 -20.22
CA LEU A 250 -0.68 -1.02 -21.56
C LEU A 250 -2.18 -1.09 -21.91
N PRO A 251 -2.55 -0.93 -23.20
CA PRO A 251 -3.96 -1.04 -23.61
C PRO A 251 -4.62 -2.33 -23.13
N GLN A 252 -3.90 -3.45 -23.17
CA GLN A 252 -4.39 -4.75 -22.70
C GLN A 252 -4.71 -4.79 -21.21
N ASP A 253 -3.92 -4.11 -20.37
CA ASP A 253 -4.15 -4.04 -18.92
C ASP A 253 -5.39 -3.18 -18.62
N ARG A 254 -5.54 -2.03 -19.29
CA ARG A 254 -6.76 -1.20 -19.19
C ARG A 254 -8.00 -1.94 -19.69
N ALA A 255 -7.89 -2.69 -20.79
CA ALA A 255 -8.98 -3.50 -21.29
C ALA A 255 -9.38 -4.59 -20.29
N ARG A 256 -8.40 -5.23 -19.63
CA ARG A 256 -8.64 -6.19 -18.54
C ARG A 256 -9.39 -5.53 -17.37
N GLY A 257 -9.00 -4.31 -16.96
CA GLY A 257 -9.71 -3.54 -15.95
C GLY A 257 -11.17 -3.28 -16.30
N TRP A 258 -11.45 -2.85 -17.53
CA TRP A 258 -12.83 -2.69 -17.99
C TRP A 258 -13.60 -4.02 -18.02
N THR A 259 -12.93 -5.14 -18.33
CA THR A 259 -13.56 -6.46 -18.28
C THR A 259 -13.87 -6.89 -16.84
N VAL A 260 -13.02 -6.55 -15.87
CA VAL A 260 -13.30 -6.74 -14.43
C VAL A 260 -14.52 -5.93 -14.00
N CYS A 261 -14.62 -4.66 -14.42
CA CYS A 261 -15.80 -3.83 -14.18
C CYS A 261 -17.07 -4.41 -14.78
N ALA A 262 -17.00 -4.92 -16.02
CA ALA A 262 -18.13 -5.58 -16.67
C ALA A 262 -18.59 -6.83 -15.91
N ALA A 263 -17.65 -7.69 -15.50
CA ALA A 263 -17.96 -8.90 -14.72
C ALA A 263 -18.61 -8.59 -13.37
N ASN A 264 -18.17 -7.53 -12.70
CA ASN A 264 -18.78 -7.09 -11.44
C ASN A 264 -20.18 -6.50 -11.65
N ALA A 265 -20.40 -5.75 -12.72
CA ALA A 265 -21.75 -5.24 -13.09
C ALA A 265 -22.73 -6.39 -13.37
N VAL A 266 -22.31 -7.45 -14.11
CA VAL A 266 -23.13 -8.67 -14.30
C VAL A 266 -23.50 -9.31 -12.97
N ARG A 267 -22.57 -9.42 -12.03
CA ARG A 267 -22.85 -10.01 -10.68
C ARG A 267 -23.88 -9.20 -9.88
N ARG A 268 -24.03 -7.91 -10.15
CA ARG A 268 -25.04 -7.02 -9.53
C ARG A 268 -26.36 -6.98 -10.31
N GLY A 269 -26.44 -7.61 -11.47
CA GLY A 269 -27.60 -7.54 -12.35
C GLY A 269 -27.67 -6.27 -13.22
N ASP A 270 -26.63 -5.42 -13.20
CA ASP A 270 -26.56 -4.19 -14.00
C ASP A 270 -26.03 -4.48 -15.40
N LEU A 271 -26.91 -4.96 -16.28
CA LEU A 271 -26.55 -5.36 -17.63
C LEU A 271 -26.14 -4.16 -18.51
N VAL A 272 -26.68 -2.97 -18.26
CA VAL A 272 -26.32 -1.76 -19.03
C VAL A 272 -24.88 -1.35 -18.72
N GLN A 273 -24.50 -1.27 -17.45
CA GLN A 273 -23.13 -1.01 -17.08
C GLN A 273 -22.17 -2.12 -17.55
N ALA A 274 -22.61 -3.37 -17.51
CA ALA A 274 -21.81 -4.49 -17.97
C ALA A 274 -21.50 -4.37 -19.47
N ALA A 275 -22.52 -4.12 -20.30
CA ALA A 275 -22.38 -3.94 -21.74
C ALA A 275 -21.48 -2.74 -22.07
N THR A 276 -21.67 -1.60 -21.39
CA THR A 276 -20.87 -0.40 -21.60
C THR A 276 -19.40 -0.62 -21.27
N ALA A 277 -19.11 -1.25 -20.13
CA ALA A 277 -17.73 -1.55 -19.70
C ALA A 277 -17.08 -2.55 -20.65
N TYR A 278 -17.80 -3.59 -21.09
CA TYR A 278 -17.27 -4.57 -22.02
C TYR A 278 -17.01 -3.98 -23.42
N ALA A 279 -17.92 -3.15 -23.92
CA ALA A 279 -17.70 -2.43 -25.16
C ALA A 279 -16.46 -1.51 -25.10
N THR A 280 -16.22 -0.89 -23.95
CA THR A 280 -15.03 -0.07 -23.72
C THR A 280 -13.76 -0.95 -23.69
N ALA A 281 -13.82 -2.13 -23.05
CA ALA A 281 -12.72 -3.09 -23.09
C ALA A 281 -12.36 -3.51 -24.51
N LEU A 282 -13.36 -3.87 -25.33
CA LEU A 282 -13.18 -4.27 -26.73
C LEU A 282 -12.58 -3.15 -27.59
N ARG A 283 -13.00 -1.90 -27.38
CA ARG A 283 -12.41 -0.74 -28.08
C ARG A 283 -10.97 -0.48 -27.66
N THR A 284 -10.63 -0.77 -26.39
CA THR A 284 -9.29 -0.54 -25.84
C THR A 284 -8.29 -1.59 -26.31
N ALA A 285 -8.65 -2.88 -26.28
CA ALA A 285 -7.84 -4.00 -26.78
C ALA A 285 -8.74 -5.22 -27.03
N PRO A 286 -9.16 -5.47 -28.29
CA PRO A 286 -10.16 -6.52 -28.60
C PRO A 286 -9.67 -7.94 -28.30
N GLY A 287 -8.47 -8.32 -28.74
CA GLY A 287 -7.92 -9.67 -28.54
C GLY A 287 -7.82 -10.09 -27.06
N PRO A 288 -7.13 -9.33 -26.21
CA PRO A 288 -7.04 -9.60 -24.78
C PRO A 288 -8.40 -9.65 -24.06
N SER A 289 -9.37 -8.81 -24.46
CA SER A 289 -10.71 -8.79 -23.85
C SER A 289 -11.48 -10.08 -24.13
N LEU A 290 -11.45 -10.57 -25.38
CA LEU A 290 -12.08 -11.83 -25.77
C LEU A 290 -11.42 -13.03 -25.08
N SER A 291 -10.08 -13.07 -25.04
CA SER A 291 -9.33 -14.14 -24.38
C SER A 291 -9.61 -14.22 -22.87
N TYR A 292 -9.74 -13.06 -22.20
CA TYR A 292 -10.09 -13.02 -20.77
C TYR A 292 -11.49 -13.59 -20.52
N VAL A 293 -12.49 -13.21 -21.32
CA VAL A 293 -13.86 -13.73 -21.17
C VAL A 293 -13.91 -15.23 -21.43
N ALA A 294 -13.26 -15.70 -22.52
CA ALA A 294 -13.19 -17.12 -22.83
C ALA A 294 -12.59 -17.93 -21.66
N ARG A 295 -11.47 -17.47 -21.11
CA ARG A 295 -10.85 -18.11 -19.94
C ARG A 295 -11.79 -18.13 -18.72
N LYS A 296 -12.46 -17.03 -18.41
CA LYS A 296 -13.39 -16.96 -17.27
C LYS A 296 -14.63 -17.85 -17.46
N LEU A 297 -15.06 -18.07 -18.69
CA LEU A 297 -16.11 -19.05 -18.99
C LEU A 297 -15.62 -20.47 -18.73
N VAL A 298 -14.41 -20.82 -19.19
CA VAL A 298 -13.81 -22.14 -18.95
C VAL A 298 -13.61 -22.37 -17.44
N GLU A 299 -13.08 -21.40 -16.69
CA GLU A 299 -12.92 -21.50 -15.23
C GLU A 299 -14.26 -21.75 -14.50
N ARG A 300 -15.37 -21.22 -15.02
CA ARG A 300 -16.72 -21.47 -14.45
C ARG A 300 -17.27 -22.87 -14.73
N LEU A 301 -16.83 -23.49 -15.82
CA LEU A 301 -17.23 -24.85 -16.19
C LEU A 301 -16.41 -25.92 -15.47
N GLN A 302 -15.27 -25.55 -14.87
CA GLN A 302 -14.48 -26.44 -14.04
C GLN A 302 -15.06 -26.54 -12.62
N PRO A 303 -15.11 -27.73 -12.01
CA PRO A 303 -15.55 -27.87 -10.60
C PRO A 303 -14.65 -27.02 -9.69
N ARG A 304 -15.26 -26.18 -8.86
CA ARG A 304 -14.54 -25.34 -7.91
C ARG A 304 -13.72 -26.24 -6.97
N ARG A 305 -12.41 -26.05 -6.93
CA ARG A 305 -11.58 -26.62 -5.87
C ARG A 305 -12.04 -26.01 -4.55
N ALA A 306 -12.41 -26.87 -3.60
CA ALA A 306 -12.71 -26.46 -2.23
C ALA A 306 -11.44 -25.79 -1.66
N GLY A 307 -11.54 -24.50 -1.25
CA GLY A 307 -10.44 -23.80 -0.60
C GLY A 307 -9.88 -22.56 -1.34
N SER A 308 -10.43 -22.15 -2.51
CA SER A 308 -9.98 -20.90 -3.13
C SER A 308 -10.41 -19.68 -2.32
N GLU A 309 -9.47 -19.01 -1.66
CA GLU A 309 -9.68 -17.75 -0.97
C GLU A 309 -9.19 -16.57 -1.83
N MET A 310 -9.87 -15.42 -1.70
CA MET A 310 -9.42 -14.18 -2.35
C MET A 310 -8.18 -13.67 -1.62
N LEU A 311 -7.13 -13.39 -2.38
CA LEU A 311 -5.89 -12.81 -1.88
C LEU A 311 -6.09 -11.36 -1.44
N PRO A 312 -5.21 -10.82 -0.57
CA PRO A 312 -5.22 -9.42 -0.18
C PRO A 312 -5.17 -8.44 -1.36
N ASN A 313 -4.53 -8.82 -2.47
CA ASN A 313 -4.47 -8.03 -3.71
C ASN A 313 -5.70 -8.17 -4.63
N GLY A 314 -6.76 -8.85 -4.19
CA GLY A 314 -7.97 -9.06 -4.98
C GLY A 314 -7.88 -10.18 -6.03
N GLU A 315 -6.77 -10.92 -6.12
CA GLU A 315 -6.66 -12.13 -6.94
C GLU A 315 -7.25 -13.36 -6.21
N TRP A 316 -7.70 -14.36 -6.99
CA TRP A 316 -8.17 -15.65 -6.46
C TRP A 316 -7.03 -16.66 -6.48
N SER A 317 -6.83 -17.36 -5.37
CA SER A 317 -5.87 -18.47 -5.27
C SER A 317 -6.40 -19.72 -5.97
#